data_78ea709b046106406136a795abf9fdaf
#
_entry.id   78ea709b046106406136a795abf9fdaf
#
_cell.length_a   1.000
_cell.length_b   1.000
_cell.length_c   1.000
_cell.angle_alpha   90.00
_cell.angle_beta   90.00
_cell.angle_gamma   90.00
#
_symmetry.space_group_name_H-M   'P 1'
#
loop_
_entity.id
_entity.type
_entity.pdbx_description
1 polymer ?
#
loop_
_entity_poly.entity_id
_entity_poly.type
_entity_poly.pdbx_seq_one_letter_code
_entity_poly.pdbx_strand_id
1 'polypeptide(L)'
;GYGLDADNEKKSLRAARRLASERPITILTTCLAAHALPPEARGDKDAFIDLVAGTILPAVAAEKLADAVDGFCEGIAFSPEQIARVFDKAKALGLPVKLHADQLSNLHGAALAARYGALSADHLEYTDEEGAAAMAGSGTVATILPGAYYFIRETKRPPVDLFRRHGVKMAVATDSNPGTSPLTSLLLTMNMAATLFGLTIDECLAGVTREAARALGLLDRTGTLEAGKSADLAVWDIERPAELVYRMGFNRLHARIWRGQ
;
A
#
# COMPACT_ATOMS: atom_id res chain seq x y z
N GLY A 1 15.73 -1.40 2.89
CA GLY A 1 16.37 -1.29 1.60
C GLY A 1 15.77 -2.25 0.60
N TYR A 2 15.89 -1.92 -0.65
CA TYR A 2 15.42 -2.76 -1.76
C TYR A 2 16.48 -3.81 -2.07
N GLY A 3 16.06 -5.01 -2.50
CA GLY A 3 16.96 -6.08 -2.90
C GLY A 3 17.63 -5.77 -4.23
N LEU A 4 16.83 -5.35 -5.23
CA LEU A 4 17.23 -4.94 -6.58
C LEU A 4 17.91 -6.04 -7.42
N ASP A 5 17.98 -7.24 -6.90
CA ASP A 5 18.37 -8.46 -7.59
C ASP A 5 17.54 -9.65 -7.09
N ALA A 6 17.57 -10.77 -7.80
CA ALA A 6 16.73 -11.93 -7.49
C ALA A 6 17.00 -12.54 -6.11
N ASP A 7 18.24 -12.60 -5.68
CA ASP A 7 18.60 -13.26 -4.42
C ASP A 7 18.27 -12.39 -3.21
N ASN A 8 18.52 -11.09 -3.28
CA ASN A 8 18.21 -10.15 -2.22
C ASN A 8 16.72 -9.89 -2.10
N GLU A 9 15.97 -9.80 -3.21
CA GLU A 9 14.50 -9.73 -3.17
C GLU A 9 13.90 -10.98 -2.52
N LYS A 10 14.33 -12.18 -2.92
CA LYS A 10 13.88 -13.42 -2.28
C LYS A 10 14.26 -13.49 -0.81
N LYS A 11 15.46 -13.03 -0.43
CA LYS A 11 15.91 -12.98 0.97
C LYS A 11 14.99 -12.10 1.81
N SER A 12 14.63 -10.92 1.33
CA SER A 12 13.74 -9.99 2.02
C SER A 12 12.34 -10.59 2.20
N LEU A 13 11.79 -11.17 1.13
CA LEU A 13 10.47 -11.81 1.17
C LEU A 13 10.43 -13.04 2.08
N ARG A 14 11.48 -13.88 2.06
CA ARG A 14 11.61 -15.03 2.98
C ARG A 14 11.67 -14.58 4.44
N ALA A 15 12.38 -13.48 4.73
CA ALA A 15 12.44 -12.93 6.08
C ALA A 15 11.04 -12.47 6.57
N ALA A 16 10.26 -11.81 5.71
CA ALA A 16 8.89 -11.42 6.01
C ALA A 16 7.97 -12.65 6.22
N ARG A 17 8.08 -13.67 5.36
CA ARG A 17 7.34 -14.93 5.52
C ARG A 17 7.68 -15.64 6.84
N ARG A 18 8.95 -15.64 7.25
CA ARG A 18 9.36 -16.24 8.51
C ARG A 18 8.72 -15.55 9.71
N LEU A 19 8.59 -14.22 9.70
CA LEU A 19 7.90 -13.48 10.75
C LEU A 19 6.44 -13.95 10.92
N ALA A 20 5.74 -14.30 9.84
CA ALA A 20 4.36 -14.82 9.91
C ALA A 20 4.27 -16.17 10.63
N SER A 21 5.34 -16.96 10.68
CA SER A 21 5.38 -18.22 11.43
C SER A 21 5.86 -18.06 12.88
N GLU A 22 6.57 -16.98 13.18
CA GLU A 22 7.15 -16.71 14.51
C GLU A 22 6.28 -15.80 15.38
N ARG A 23 5.33 -15.08 14.79
CA ARG A 23 4.51 -14.06 15.45
C ARG A 23 3.02 -14.27 15.16
N PRO A 24 2.15 -14.03 16.15
CA PRO A 24 0.70 -14.11 15.95
C PRO A 24 0.20 -12.90 15.14
N ILE A 25 0.55 -12.84 13.86
CA ILE A 25 0.18 -11.78 12.92
C ILE A 25 0.05 -12.36 11.52
N THR A 26 -0.89 -11.87 10.74
CA THR A 26 -0.99 -12.17 9.30
C THR A 26 -0.09 -11.22 8.53
N ILE A 27 0.84 -11.76 7.74
CA ILE A 27 1.74 -10.99 6.89
C ILE A 27 1.47 -11.33 5.43
N LEU A 28 1.20 -10.32 4.64
CA LEU A 28 1.23 -10.40 3.18
C LEU A 28 2.53 -9.79 2.68
N THR A 29 3.13 -10.44 1.71
CA THR A 29 4.40 -10.01 1.13
C THR A 29 4.18 -9.46 -0.26
N THR A 30 4.77 -8.33 -0.56
CA THR A 30 4.70 -7.69 -1.89
C THR A 30 6.09 -7.60 -2.48
N CYS A 31 6.27 -8.08 -3.71
CA CYS A 31 7.52 -7.90 -4.45
C CYS A 31 7.56 -6.47 -5.01
N LEU A 32 8.46 -5.65 -4.49
CA LEU A 32 8.63 -4.23 -4.83
C LEU A 32 9.97 -3.99 -5.55
N ALA A 33 10.38 -4.90 -6.44
CA ALA A 33 11.65 -4.79 -7.16
C ALA A 33 11.67 -3.58 -8.12
N ALA A 34 10.53 -3.20 -8.69
CA ALA A 34 10.41 -2.04 -9.60
C ALA A 34 10.17 -0.72 -8.83
N HIS A 35 10.95 -0.44 -7.79
CA HIS A 35 10.84 0.80 -7.00
C HIS A 35 12.00 1.75 -7.23
N ALA A 36 13.21 1.25 -7.26
CA ALA A 36 14.41 2.04 -7.43
C ALA A 36 15.34 1.40 -8.44
N LEU A 37 16.12 2.23 -9.14
CA LEU A 37 17.15 1.77 -10.06
C LEU A 37 18.44 1.51 -9.28
N PRO A 38 19.06 0.31 -9.36
CA PRO A 38 20.33 0.06 -8.72
C PRO A 38 21.46 0.92 -9.37
N PRO A 39 22.47 1.32 -8.61
CA PRO A 39 23.57 2.14 -9.13
C PRO A 39 24.28 1.52 -10.33
N GLU A 40 24.32 0.20 -10.41
CA GLU A 40 24.95 -0.57 -11.48
C GLU A 40 24.19 -0.47 -12.82
N ALA A 41 22.87 -0.29 -12.76
CA ALA A 41 22.02 -0.13 -13.94
C ALA A 41 21.96 1.32 -14.46
N ARG A 42 22.99 2.12 -14.22
CA ARG A 42 23.06 3.55 -14.51
C ARG A 42 22.53 3.90 -15.90
N GLY A 43 21.38 4.56 -15.92
CA GLY A 43 20.79 5.11 -17.13
C GLY A 43 19.92 4.13 -17.94
N ASP A 44 20.02 2.83 -17.71
CA ASP A 44 19.25 1.83 -18.44
C ASP A 44 18.09 1.26 -17.59
N LYS A 45 17.02 2.07 -17.46
CA LYS A 45 15.78 1.65 -16.80
C LYS A 45 15.11 0.47 -17.50
N ASP A 46 15.19 0.41 -18.82
CA ASP A 46 14.54 -0.63 -19.61
C ASP A 46 15.18 -2.00 -19.39
N ALA A 47 16.51 -2.09 -19.42
CA ALA A 47 17.23 -3.33 -19.09
C ALA A 47 16.93 -3.79 -17.66
N PHE A 48 16.80 -2.86 -16.70
CA PHE A 48 16.44 -3.23 -15.33
C PHE A 48 15.00 -3.74 -15.24
N ILE A 49 14.06 -3.14 -15.93
CA ILE A 49 12.67 -3.64 -16.00
C ILE A 49 12.60 -5.01 -16.68
N ASP A 50 13.44 -5.27 -17.69
CA ASP A 50 13.56 -6.60 -18.29
C ASP A 50 14.10 -7.62 -17.29
N LEU A 51 15.07 -7.25 -16.44
CA LEU A 51 15.54 -8.09 -15.35
C LEU A 51 14.43 -8.37 -14.32
N VAL A 52 13.68 -7.33 -13.92
CA VAL A 52 12.55 -7.49 -12.99
C VAL A 52 11.51 -8.44 -13.56
N ALA A 53 11.03 -8.19 -14.78
CA ALA A 53 9.97 -8.99 -15.40
C ALA A 53 10.45 -10.39 -15.82
N GLY A 54 11.67 -10.49 -16.35
CA GLY A 54 12.20 -11.74 -16.93
C GLY A 54 12.85 -12.68 -15.93
N THR A 55 13.37 -12.16 -14.82
CA THR A 55 14.17 -12.95 -13.86
C THR A 55 13.63 -12.86 -12.44
N ILE A 56 13.48 -11.65 -11.87
CA ILE A 56 13.13 -11.49 -10.46
C ILE A 56 11.72 -12.01 -10.18
N LEU A 57 10.72 -11.54 -10.90
CA LEU A 57 9.34 -11.96 -10.68
C LEU A 57 9.12 -13.46 -10.88
N PRO A 58 9.64 -14.11 -11.97
CA PRO A 58 9.56 -15.56 -12.07
C PRO A 58 10.21 -16.32 -10.92
N ALA A 59 11.38 -15.86 -10.44
CA ALA A 59 12.08 -16.50 -9.33
C ALA A 59 11.30 -16.37 -8.00
N VAL A 60 10.70 -15.20 -7.75
CA VAL A 60 9.85 -14.94 -6.57
C VAL A 60 8.57 -15.76 -6.63
N ALA A 61 7.92 -15.83 -7.79
CA ALA A 61 6.68 -16.59 -8.00
C ALA A 61 6.90 -18.10 -7.87
N ALA A 62 8.00 -18.64 -8.40
CA ALA A 62 8.33 -20.07 -8.32
C ALA A 62 8.42 -20.56 -6.87
N GLU A 63 8.89 -19.72 -5.95
CA GLU A 63 8.98 -20.02 -4.52
C GLU A 63 7.73 -19.56 -3.72
N LYS A 64 6.70 -19.01 -4.39
CA LYS A 64 5.48 -18.46 -3.74
C LYS A 64 5.80 -17.45 -2.63
N LEU A 65 6.79 -16.59 -2.86
CA LEU A 65 7.27 -15.65 -1.86
C LEU A 65 6.47 -14.34 -1.83
N ALA A 66 5.73 -13.99 -2.89
CA ALA A 66 4.93 -12.77 -2.95
C ALA A 66 3.44 -13.09 -3.08
N ASP A 67 2.61 -12.29 -2.40
CA ASP A 67 1.15 -12.26 -2.53
C ASP A 67 0.70 -11.21 -3.55
N ALA A 68 1.56 -10.21 -3.83
CA ALA A 68 1.32 -9.16 -4.80
C ALA A 68 2.65 -8.65 -5.40
N VAL A 69 2.54 -7.90 -6.48
CA VAL A 69 3.65 -7.16 -7.09
C VAL A 69 3.33 -5.67 -7.03
N ASP A 70 4.35 -4.86 -6.82
CA ASP A 70 4.24 -3.41 -6.75
C ASP A 70 5.33 -2.74 -7.59
N GLY A 71 5.13 -1.48 -7.92
CA GLY A 71 6.09 -0.66 -8.63
C GLY A 71 5.97 0.81 -8.24
N PHE A 72 6.92 1.63 -8.68
CA PHE A 72 6.89 3.06 -8.48
C PHE A 72 6.81 3.79 -9.81
N CYS A 73 5.60 4.27 -10.15
CA CYS A 73 5.32 5.05 -11.35
C CYS A 73 5.55 6.53 -11.06
N GLU A 74 6.75 7.01 -11.32
CA GLU A 74 7.13 8.39 -11.03
C GLU A 74 8.34 8.83 -11.87
N GLY A 75 8.49 10.14 -12.11
CA GLY A 75 9.59 10.69 -12.89
C GLY A 75 10.97 10.29 -12.40
N ILE A 76 11.14 10.21 -11.08
CA ILE A 76 12.39 9.74 -10.45
C ILE A 76 12.59 8.23 -10.49
N ALA A 77 11.56 7.45 -10.83
CA ALA A 77 11.60 5.99 -10.89
C ALA A 77 11.27 5.48 -12.30
N PHE A 78 10.11 4.90 -12.52
CA PHE A 78 9.77 4.22 -13.78
C PHE A 78 8.58 4.88 -14.47
N SER A 79 8.56 4.79 -15.82
CA SER A 79 7.44 5.31 -16.62
C SER A 79 6.21 4.38 -16.54
N PRO A 80 5.01 4.87 -16.94
CA PRO A 80 3.83 4.03 -17.06
C PRO A 80 4.04 2.80 -17.97
N GLU A 81 4.78 2.94 -19.07
CA GLU A 81 5.06 1.84 -20.00
C GLU A 81 5.98 0.79 -19.37
N GLN A 82 6.98 1.23 -18.60
CA GLN A 82 7.88 0.35 -17.87
C GLN A 82 7.14 -0.44 -16.79
N ILE A 83 6.30 0.23 -16.02
CA ILE A 83 5.43 -0.44 -15.01
C ILE A 83 4.43 -1.39 -15.67
N ALA A 84 3.86 -1.03 -16.83
CA ALA A 84 2.96 -1.91 -17.56
C ALA A 84 3.61 -3.25 -17.89
N ARG A 85 4.90 -3.27 -18.30
CA ARG A 85 5.66 -4.51 -18.58
C ARG A 85 5.78 -5.39 -17.32
N VAL A 86 6.03 -4.78 -16.16
CA VAL A 86 6.07 -5.49 -14.87
C VAL A 86 4.70 -6.09 -14.54
N PHE A 87 3.62 -5.32 -14.73
CA PHE A 87 2.25 -5.75 -14.42
C PHE A 87 1.73 -6.82 -15.39
N ASP A 88 2.09 -6.74 -16.68
CA ASP A 88 1.81 -7.81 -17.63
C ASP A 88 2.45 -9.13 -17.19
N LYS A 89 3.70 -9.07 -16.69
CA LYS A 89 4.37 -10.25 -16.15
C LYS A 89 3.73 -10.74 -14.85
N ALA A 90 3.37 -9.85 -13.94
CA ALA A 90 2.66 -10.20 -12.71
C ALA A 90 1.34 -10.92 -13.02
N LYS A 91 0.55 -10.38 -13.96
CA LYS A 91 -0.70 -10.98 -14.44
C LYS A 91 -0.48 -12.38 -15.03
N ALA A 92 0.55 -12.55 -15.87
CA ALA A 92 0.90 -13.85 -16.44
C ALA A 92 1.31 -14.89 -15.37
N LEU A 93 1.82 -14.42 -14.21
CA LEU A 93 2.16 -15.26 -13.05
C LEU A 93 1.00 -15.44 -12.07
N GLY A 94 -0.19 -14.84 -12.34
CA GLY A 94 -1.34 -14.91 -11.46
C GLY A 94 -1.21 -14.07 -10.17
N LEU A 95 -0.32 -13.08 -10.15
CA LEU A 95 -0.09 -12.21 -9.00
C LEU A 95 -0.88 -10.91 -9.16
N PRO A 96 -1.68 -10.50 -8.15
CA PRO A 96 -2.31 -9.19 -8.13
C PRO A 96 -1.25 -8.09 -8.04
N VAL A 97 -1.64 -6.87 -8.41
CA VAL A 97 -0.74 -5.72 -8.43
C VAL A 97 -1.19 -4.60 -7.51
N LYS A 98 -0.24 -3.75 -7.14
CA LYS A 98 -0.36 -2.49 -6.41
C LYS A 98 0.55 -1.47 -7.08
N LEU A 99 0.39 -0.18 -6.80
CA LEU A 99 1.22 0.84 -7.42
C LEU A 99 1.46 2.04 -6.51
N HIS A 100 2.72 2.42 -6.28
CA HIS A 100 3.06 3.77 -5.82
C HIS A 100 2.87 4.71 -7.01
N ALA A 101 1.96 5.66 -6.92
CA ALA A 101 1.49 6.44 -8.05
C ALA A 101 1.22 7.90 -7.70
N ASP A 102 1.49 8.79 -8.66
CA ASP A 102 1.10 10.19 -8.60
C ASP A 102 1.53 10.88 -7.28
N GLN A 103 2.71 10.52 -6.74
CA GLN A 103 3.22 11.03 -5.48
C GLN A 103 3.85 12.41 -5.63
N LEU A 104 4.71 12.61 -6.64
CA LEU A 104 5.49 13.82 -6.85
C LEU A 104 5.10 14.54 -8.15
N SER A 105 4.43 13.85 -9.04
CA SER A 105 3.92 14.34 -10.32
C SER A 105 2.72 13.50 -10.78
N ASN A 106 1.95 14.01 -11.75
CA ASN A 106 0.90 13.23 -12.39
C ASN A 106 1.46 12.55 -13.64
N LEU A 107 1.75 11.27 -13.56
CA LEU A 107 2.07 10.40 -14.70
C LEU A 107 0.89 9.49 -15.08
N HIS A 108 -0.32 9.78 -14.62
CA HIS A 108 -1.50 8.93 -14.77
C HIS A 108 -1.32 7.52 -14.17
N GLY A 109 -0.52 7.43 -13.10
CA GLY A 109 -0.25 6.18 -12.39
C GLY A 109 -1.51 5.59 -11.77
N ALA A 110 -2.41 6.43 -11.21
CA ALA A 110 -3.70 5.99 -10.69
C ALA A 110 -4.57 5.33 -11.77
N ALA A 111 -4.65 5.92 -12.97
CA ALA A 111 -5.37 5.35 -14.11
C ALA A 111 -4.70 4.05 -14.60
N LEU A 112 -3.37 3.99 -14.59
CA LEU A 112 -2.63 2.75 -14.90
C LEU A 112 -2.97 1.63 -13.91
N ALA A 113 -2.91 1.90 -12.61
CA ALA A 113 -3.27 0.94 -11.57
C ALA A 113 -4.70 0.41 -11.77
N ALA A 114 -5.66 1.31 -12.02
CA ALA A 114 -7.05 0.98 -12.31
C ALA A 114 -7.20 0.06 -13.53
N ARG A 115 -6.48 0.34 -14.63
CA ARG A 115 -6.49 -0.47 -15.85
C ARG A 115 -6.05 -1.92 -15.61
N TYR A 116 -5.14 -2.13 -14.68
CA TYR A 116 -4.68 -3.47 -14.29
C TYR A 116 -5.51 -4.10 -13.17
N GLY A 117 -6.57 -3.44 -12.68
CA GLY A 117 -7.38 -3.91 -11.57
C GLY A 117 -6.55 -4.04 -10.29
N ALA A 118 -5.66 -3.09 -10.04
CA ALA A 118 -4.78 -3.10 -8.89
C ALA A 118 -5.59 -3.12 -7.59
N LEU A 119 -5.08 -3.81 -6.57
CA LEU A 119 -5.66 -3.82 -5.23
C LEU A 119 -5.66 -2.42 -4.62
N SER A 120 -4.56 -1.68 -4.79
CA SER A 120 -4.43 -0.29 -4.35
C SER A 120 -3.54 0.51 -5.29
N ALA A 121 -3.70 1.84 -5.23
CA ALA A 121 -2.73 2.82 -5.64
C ALA A 121 -2.40 3.70 -4.43
N ASP A 122 -1.13 3.93 -4.21
CA ASP A 122 -0.60 4.45 -2.96
C ASP A 122 -0.01 5.85 -3.19
N HIS A 123 -0.08 6.76 -2.21
CA HIS A 123 0.27 8.20 -2.22
C HIS A 123 -0.82 9.09 -2.85
N LEU A 124 -0.81 9.29 -4.18
CA LEU A 124 -1.89 9.91 -4.95
C LEU A 124 -2.04 11.44 -4.81
N GLU A 125 -1.03 12.14 -4.33
CA GLU A 125 -1.06 13.59 -4.12
C GLU A 125 -1.39 14.37 -5.40
N TYR A 126 -0.96 13.83 -6.55
CA TYR A 126 -1.11 14.48 -7.86
C TYR A 126 -2.19 13.84 -8.75
N THR A 127 -2.96 12.89 -8.21
CA THR A 127 -4.05 12.24 -8.96
C THR A 127 -5.10 13.26 -9.38
N ASP A 128 -5.57 13.15 -10.62
CA ASP A 128 -6.57 14.00 -11.24
C ASP A 128 -7.95 13.33 -11.34
N GLU A 129 -8.88 14.00 -12.00
CA GLU A 129 -10.27 13.52 -12.21
C GLU A 129 -10.31 12.19 -12.96
N GLU A 130 -9.45 12.01 -13.99
CA GLU A 130 -9.37 10.79 -14.77
C GLU A 130 -8.90 9.61 -13.91
N GLY A 131 -7.84 9.81 -13.14
CA GLY A 131 -7.31 8.81 -12.21
C GLY A 131 -8.34 8.39 -11.16
N ALA A 132 -9.03 9.36 -10.54
CA ALA A 132 -10.05 9.07 -9.54
C ALA A 132 -11.26 8.33 -10.14
N ALA A 133 -11.75 8.74 -11.31
CA ALA A 133 -12.85 8.06 -12.00
C ALA A 133 -12.44 6.61 -12.38
N ALA A 134 -11.24 6.40 -12.89
CA ALA A 134 -10.74 5.08 -13.23
C ALA A 134 -10.64 4.16 -12.01
N MET A 135 -10.10 4.65 -10.88
CA MET A 135 -10.03 3.91 -9.62
C MET A 135 -11.41 3.53 -9.11
N ALA A 136 -12.38 4.45 -9.16
CA ALA A 136 -13.76 4.16 -8.77
C ALA A 136 -14.37 3.05 -9.63
N GLY A 137 -14.16 3.11 -10.95
CA GLY A 137 -14.68 2.12 -11.90
C GLY A 137 -14.07 0.73 -11.74
N SER A 138 -12.80 0.64 -11.36
CA SER A 138 -12.08 -0.62 -11.16
C SER A 138 -12.20 -1.20 -9.75
N GLY A 139 -12.57 -0.38 -8.76
CA GLY A 139 -12.54 -0.75 -7.34
C GLY A 139 -11.14 -0.69 -6.71
N THR A 140 -10.15 -0.11 -7.40
CA THR A 140 -8.81 0.13 -6.85
C THR A 140 -8.90 1.06 -5.64
N VAL A 141 -8.29 0.67 -4.53
CA VAL A 141 -8.33 1.44 -3.27
C VAL A 141 -7.26 2.54 -3.32
N ALA A 142 -7.61 3.75 -2.88
CA ALA A 142 -6.65 4.82 -2.64
C ALA A 142 -6.00 4.63 -1.27
N THR A 143 -4.70 4.36 -1.20
CA THR A 143 -4.00 4.25 0.07
C THR A 143 -3.35 5.58 0.42
N ILE A 144 -3.86 6.22 1.46
CA ILE A 144 -3.42 7.53 1.94
C ILE A 144 -2.28 7.36 2.93
N LEU A 145 -1.15 8.04 2.68
CA LEU A 145 0.13 7.86 3.38
C LEU A 145 0.62 9.15 4.04
N PRO A 146 -0.03 9.63 5.11
CA PRO A 146 0.26 10.94 5.69
C PRO A 146 1.65 11.02 6.32
N GLY A 147 2.26 9.88 6.71
CA GLY A 147 3.63 9.85 7.24
C GLY A 147 4.66 10.25 6.20
N ALA A 148 4.58 9.71 4.99
CA ALA A 148 5.45 10.06 3.87
C ALA A 148 5.26 11.54 3.49
N TYR A 149 4.03 11.97 3.28
CA TYR A 149 3.69 13.37 2.99
C TYR A 149 4.35 14.35 3.98
N TYR A 150 4.20 14.09 5.27
CA TYR A 150 4.78 14.91 6.33
C TYR A 150 6.30 14.90 6.30
N PHE A 151 6.90 13.74 6.20
CA PHE A 151 8.35 13.56 6.36
C PHE A 151 9.14 14.13 5.19
N ILE A 152 8.65 13.98 3.96
CA ILE A 152 9.27 14.59 2.77
C ILE A 152 8.89 16.08 2.58
N ARG A 153 8.04 16.62 3.47
CA ARG A 153 7.53 18.00 3.41
C ARG A 153 6.76 18.30 2.13
N GLU A 154 5.98 17.31 1.65
CA GLU A 154 5.11 17.55 0.51
C GLU A 154 4.07 18.63 0.85
N THR A 155 3.68 19.42 -0.13
CA THR A 155 2.74 20.54 0.04
C THR A 155 1.42 20.30 -0.65
N LYS A 156 1.39 19.48 -1.69
CA LYS A 156 0.17 19.10 -2.38
C LYS A 156 -0.48 17.91 -1.68
N ARG A 157 -1.70 18.13 -1.22
CA ARG A 157 -2.48 17.09 -0.52
C ARG A 157 -3.10 16.12 -1.51
N PRO A 158 -3.25 14.83 -1.14
CA PRO A 158 -4.06 13.91 -1.93
C PRO A 158 -5.49 14.46 -2.07
N PRO A 159 -6.13 14.32 -3.22
CA PRO A 159 -7.42 14.94 -3.53
C PRO A 159 -8.60 14.17 -2.89
N VAL A 160 -8.64 14.14 -1.55
CA VAL A 160 -9.64 13.38 -0.76
C VAL A 160 -11.07 13.69 -1.17
N ASP A 161 -11.39 14.97 -1.41
CA ASP A 161 -12.74 15.37 -1.85
C ASP A 161 -13.08 14.84 -3.25
N LEU A 162 -12.09 14.70 -4.11
CA LEU A 162 -12.24 14.07 -5.41
C LEU A 162 -12.56 12.58 -5.25
N PHE A 163 -11.82 11.88 -4.39
CA PHE A 163 -12.08 10.48 -4.08
C PHE A 163 -13.48 10.26 -3.50
N ARG A 164 -13.94 11.16 -2.61
CA ARG A 164 -15.31 11.12 -2.07
C ARG A 164 -16.35 11.26 -3.17
N ARG A 165 -16.20 12.25 -4.07
CA ARG A 165 -17.15 12.48 -5.16
C ARG A 165 -17.29 11.29 -6.09
N HIS A 166 -16.19 10.58 -6.37
CA HIS A 166 -16.18 9.37 -7.20
C HIS A 166 -16.50 8.09 -6.44
N GLY A 167 -16.58 8.14 -5.10
CA GLY A 167 -16.82 6.95 -4.28
C GLY A 167 -15.63 6.01 -4.18
N VAL A 168 -14.40 6.49 -4.47
CA VAL A 168 -13.15 5.73 -4.30
C VAL A 168 -12.99 5.37 -2.83
N LYS A 169 -12.68 4.12 -2.54
CA LYS A 169 -12.42 3.65 -1.18
C LYS A 169 -11.03 4.09 -0.74
N MET A 170 -10.91 4.61 0.49
CA MET A 170 -9.64 5.12 1.01
C MET A 170 -9.15 4.26 2.15
N ALA A 171 -7.98 3.64 1.99
CA ALA A 171 -7.22 3.03 3.07
C ALA A 171 -6.24 4.05 3.67
N VAL A 172 -5.83 3.81 4.91
CA VAL A 172 -4.83 4.62 5.62
C VAL A 172 -3.73 3.70 6.10
N ALA A 173 -2.48 4.01 5.76
CA ALA A 173 -1.34 3.17 6.11
C ALA A 173 -0.13 4.01 6.56
N THR A 174 0.80 3.36 7.27
CA THR A 174 1.99 4.03 7.82
C THR A 174 3.04 4.31 6.77
N ASP A 175 3.09 3.50 5.71
CA ASP A 175 4.23 3.48 4.79
C ASP A 175 5.57 3.35 5.53
N SER A 176 5.59 2.53 6.60
CA SER A 176 6.74 2.49 7.51
C SER A 176 8.02 2.05 6.81
N ASN A 177 8.90 3.00 6.59
CA ASN A 177 10.21 2.79 5.99
C ASN A 177 11.24 3.80 6.53
N PRO A 178 12.55 3.48 6.50
CA PRO A 178 13.57 4.37 7.09
C PRO A 178 13.87 5.62 6.24
N GLY A 179 13.45 5.66 4.97
CA GLY A 179 13.79 6.75 4.04
C GLY A 179 12.81 7.92 4.11
N THR A 180 11.54 7.65 3.96
CA THR A 180 10.50 8.67 3.73
C THR A 180 9.36 8.63 4.74
N SER A 181 9.24 7.59 5.60
CA SER A 181 8.17 7.48 6.58
C SER A 181 8.59 6.64 7.80
N PRO A 182 9.45 7.13 8.70
CA PRO A 182 9.84 6.39 9.90
C PRO A 182 8.71 6.36 10.95
N LEU A 183 7.48 6.08 10.50
CA LEU A 183 6.25 6.08 11.27
C LEU A 183 5.75 4.66 11.47
N THR A 184 5.62 4.23 12.75
CA THR A 184 5.18 2.87 13.11
C THR A 184 3.82 2.83 13.81
N SER A 185 3.25 3.99 14.16
CA SER A 185 2.00 4.10 14.90
C SER A 185 0.81 4.33 13.97
N LEU A 186 -0.04 3.33 13.82
CA LEU A 186 -1.27 3.45 13.03
C LEU A 186 -2.26 4.47 13.64
N LEU A 187 -2.28 4.63 14.98
CA LEU A 187 -3.07 5.66 15.65
C LEU A 187 -2.62 7.07 15.24
N LEU A 188 -1.29 7.31 15.26
CA LEU A 188 -0.75 8.59 14.82
C LEU A 188 -1.00 8.82 13.32
N THR A 189 -0.95 7.76 12.51
CA THR A 189 -1.27 7.85 11.08
C THR A 189 -2.71 8.30 10.85
N MET A 190 -3.67 7.77 11.62
CA MET A 190 -5.08 8.25 11.55
C MET A 190 -5.21 9.70 11.98
N ASN A 191 -4.52 10.12 13.05
CA ASN A 191 -4.51 11.52 13.47
C ASN A 191 -3.98 12.44 12.37
N MET A 192 -2.88 12.06 11.73
CA MET A 192 -2.29 12.81 10.63
C MET A 192 -3.23 12.85 9.40
N ALA A 193 -3.87 11.74 9.06
CA ALA A 193 -4.84 11.70 7.95
C ALA A 193 -6.03 12.64 8.20
N ALA A 194 -6.56 12.64 9.41
CA ALA A 194 -7.64 13.56 9.80
C ALA A 194 -7.17 15.03 9.78
N THR A 195 -6.01 15.31 10.37
CA THR A 195 -5.53 16.68 10.57
C THR A 195 -4.99 17.31 9.28
N LEU A 196 -4.21 16.56 8.50
CA LEU A 196 -3.56 17.07 7.30
C LEU A 196 -4.48 17.04 6.08
N PHE A 197 -5.31 15.99 5.96
CA PHE A 197 -6.09 15.74 4.74
C PHE A 197 -7.60 15.87 4.94
N GLY A 198 -8.05 16.06 6.19
CA GLY A 198 -9.47 16.26 6.49
C GLY A 198 -10.30 14.98 6.38
N LEU A 199 -9.71 13.80 6.60
CA LEU A 199 -10.49 12.57 6.73
C LEU A 199 -11.35 12.65 7.99
N THR A 200 -12.59 12.18 7.87
CA THR A 200 -13.48 12.04 9.04
C THR A 200 -13.00 10.90 9.94
N ILE A 201 -13.51 10.87 11.17
CA ILE A 201 -13.21 9.78 12.11
C ILE A 201 -13.60 8.42 11.50
N ASP A 202 -14.78 8.36 10.89
CA ASP A 202 -15.28 7.13 10.26
C ASP A 202 -14.42 6.70 9.07
N GLU A 203 -13.95 7.64 8.25
CA GLU A 203 -13.01 7.35 7.15
C GLU A 203 -11.67 6.85 7.67
N CYS A 204 -11.14 7.44 8.75
CA CYS A 204 -9.89 6.98 9.37
C CYS A 204 -10.04 5.55 9.91
N LEU A 205 -11.10 5.26 10.65
CA LEU A 205 -11.34 3.93 11.20
C LEU A 205 -11.61 2.89 10.11
N ALA A 206 -12.46 3.21 9.14
CA ALA A 206 -12.66 2.35 7.97
C ALA A 206 -11.36 2.16 7.19
N GLY A 207 -10.56 3.21 7.07
CA GLY A 207 -9.29 3.23 6.34
C GLY A 207 -8.24 2.27 6.90
N VAL A 208 -8.20 2.08 8.22
CA VAL A 208 -7.26 1.13 8.87
C VAL A 208 -7.88 -0.26 9.13
N THR A 209 -9.13 -0.49 8.76
CA THR A 209 -9.83 -1.75 8.95
C THR A 209 -10.37 -2.30 7.63
N ARG A 210 -11.63 -1.98 7.32
CA ARG A 210 -12.34 -2.49 6.14
C ARG A 210 -11.63 -2.16 4.82
N GLU A 211 -11.24 -0.92 4.63
CA GLU A 211 -10.64 -0.51 3.36
C GLU A 211 -9.17 -0.92 3.27
N ALA A 212 -8.45 -1.00 4.40
CA ALA A 212 -7.13 -1.64 4.45
C ALA A 212 -7.20 -3.13 4.08
N ALA A 213 -8.17 -3.86 4.62
CA ALA A 213 -8.38 -5.25 4.25
C ALA A 213 -8.72 -5.41 2.76
N ARG A 214 -9.49 -4.48 2.18
CA ARG A 214 -9.77 -4.41 0.74
C ARG A 214 -8.49 -4.20 -0.07
N ALA A 215 -7.67 -3.21 0.31
CA ALA A 215 -6.39 -2.90 -0.33
C ALA A 215 -5.37 -4.06 -0.26
N LEU A 216 -5.57 -4.98 0.66
CA LEU A 216 -4.77 -6.20 0.80
C LEU A 216 -5.41 -7.43 0.15
N GLY A 217 -6.60 -7.33 -0.45
CA GLY A 217 -7.33 -8.48 -0.98
C GLY A 217 -7.84 -9.45 0.09
N LEU A 218 -8.06 -8.97 1.32
CA LEU A 218 -8.45 -9.78 2.48
C LEU A 218 -9.86 -9.48 3.00
N LEU A 219 -10.64 -8.64 2.32
CA LEU A 219 -11.92 -8.19 2.86
C LEU A 219 -12.90 -9.33 3.14
N ASP A 220 -12.85 -10.41 2.38
CA ASP A 220 -13.69 -11.60 2.61
C ASP A 220 -13.30 -12.37 3.87
N ARG A 221 -12.11 -12.10 4.41
CA ARG A 221 -11.52 -12.83 5.54
C ARG A 221 -11.41 -12.02 6.82
N THR A 222 -11.23 -10.71 6.72
CA THR A 222 -11.00 -9.81 7.87
C THR A 222 -11.39 -8.36 7.54
N GLY A 223 -11.20 -7.44 8.48
CA GLY A 223 -11.44 -6.00 8.31
C GLY A 223 -12.83 -5.54 8.72
N THR A 224 -13.76 -6.44 8.97
CA THR A 224 -15.12 -6.16 9.48
C THR A 224 -15.51 -7.21 10.52
N LEU A 225 -16.45 -6.85 11.41
CA LEU A 225 -17.01 -7.73 12.43
C LEU A 225 -18.24 -8.45 11.85
N GLU A 226 -17.99 -9.52 11.12
CA GLU A 226 -19.03 -10.31 10.45
C GLU A 226 -18.83 -11.81 10.76
N ALA A 227 -19.95 -12.55 10.89
CA ALA A 227 -19.90 -13.98 11.09
C ALA A 227 -19.18 -14.68 9.90
N GLY A 228 -18.29 -15.60 10.21
CA GLY A 228 -17.50 -16.35 9.22
C GLY A 228 -16.14 -15.73 8.89
N LYS A 229 -15.87 -14.49 9.32
CA LYS A 229 -14.54 -13.87 9.18
C LYS A 229 -13.62 -14.22 10.35
N SER A 230 -12.32 -13.98 10.14
CA SER A 230 -11.31 -14.15 11.17
C SER A 230 -11.58 -13.19 12.35
N ALA A 231 -11.53 -13.72 13.57
CA ALA A 231 -11.66 -12.92 14.76
C ALA A 231 -10.31 -12.19 15.08
N ASP A 232 -9.98 -11.23 14.22
CA ASP A 232 -8.83 -10.33 14.38
C ASP A 232 -9.36 -9.03 15.01
N LEU A 233 -9.20 -8.87 16.31
CA LEU A 233 -9.84 -7.80 17.07
C LEU A 233 -8.80 -6.96 17.83
N ALA A 234 -9.04 -5.65 17.87
CA ALA A 234 -8.38 -4.74 18.79
C ALA A 234 -9.42 -4.18 19.76
N VAL A 235 -9.23 -4.44 21.05
CA VAL A 235 -10.08 -3.95 22.14
C VAL A 235 -9.40 -2.74 22.76
N TRP A 236 -10.16 -1.64 22.89
CA TRP A 236 -9.62 -0.35 23.29
C TRP A 236 -10.27 0.13 24.60
N ASP A 237 -9.47 0.70 25.50
CA ASP A 237 -9.93 1.37 26.72
C ASP A 237 -10.26 2.84 26.38
N ILE A 238 -11.41 3.04 25.74
CA ILE A 238 -11.93 4.35 25.29
C ILE A 238 -13.44 4.41 25.48
N GLU A 239 -13.96 5.62 25.59
CA GLU A 239 -15.41 5.87 25.66
C GLU A 239 -16.01 6.15 24.25
N ARG A 240 -15.22 6.72 23.35
CA ARG A 240 -15.67 7.13 22.02
C ARG A 240 -14.63 6.77 20.94
N PRO A 241 -15.04 6.27 19.77
CA PRO A 241 -14.12 5.97 18.66
C PRO A 241 -13.22 7.15 18.25
N ALA A 242 -13.73 8.39 18.40
CA ALA A 242 -12.97 9.62 18.12
C ALA A 242 -11.64 9.70 18.88
N GLU A 243 -11.52 9.09 20.06
CA GLU A 243 -10.31 9.15 20.85
C GLU A 243 -9.12 8.45 20.17
N LEU A 244 -9.38 7.44 19.34
CA LEU A 244 -8.34 6.74 18.57
C LEU A 244 -7.71 7.63 17.50
N VAL A 245 -8.47 8.58 16.99
CA VAL A 245 -8.02 9.52 15.95
C VAL A 245 -7.48 10.82 16.57
N TYR A 246 -8.08 11.27 17.67
CA TYR A 246 -7.76 12.57 18.27
C TYR A 246 -6.41 12.59 18.99
N ARG A 247 -6.06 11.54 19.74
CA ARG A 247 -4.92 11.55 20.65
C ARG A 247 -3.61 11.21 19.95
N MET A 248 -2.64 12.10 20.01
CA MET A 248 -1.29 11.89 19.47
C MET A 248 -0.40 11.16 20.47
N GLY A 249 0.30 10.13 20.01
CA GLY A 249 1.31 9.42 20.80
C GLY A 249 0.79 8.59 21.97
N PHE A 250 -0.52 8.41 22.08
CA PHE A 250 -1.17 7.72 23.18
C PHE A 250 -1.81 6.42 22.70
N ASN A 251 -1.44 5.30 23.29
CA ASN A 251 -1.95 3.99 22.92
C ASN A 251 -2.81 3.40 24.05
N ARG A 252 -4.11 3.31 23.80
CA ARG A 252 -5.13 2.74 24.71
C ARG A 252 -5.52 1.31 24.34
N LEU A 253 -4.65 0.58 23.65
CA LEU A 253 -4.94 -0.81 23.35
C LEU A 253 -5.02 -1.62 24.64
N HIS A 254 -6.21 -2.16 24.92
CA HIS A 254 -6.46 -3.02 26.07
C HIS A 254 -6.07 -4.48 25.74
N ALA A 255 -6.53 -4.99 24.60
CA ALA A 255 -6.20 -6.35 24.16
C ALA A 255 -6.18 -6.44 22.64
N ARG A 256 -5.35 -7.35 22.14
CA ARG A 256 -5.31 -7.75 20.75
C ARG A 256 -5.62 -9.25 20.65
N ILE A 257 -6.59 -9.59 19.84
CA ILE A 257 -6.97 -10.95 19.53
C ILE A 257 -6.61 -11.21 18.07
N TRP A 258 -5.92 -12.29 17.81
CA TRP A 258 -5.55 -12.73 16.47
C TRP A 258 -6.10 -14.13 16.21
N ARG A 259 -6.97 -14.24 15.19
CA ARG A 259 -7.65 -15.50 14.85
C ARG A 259 -8.37 -16.16 16.03
N GLY A 260 -8.93 -15.32 16.92
CA GLY A 260 -9.69 -15.80 18.10
C GLY A 260 -8.83 -16.17 19.29
N GLN A 261 -7.53 -15.88 19.29
CA GLN A 261 -6.59 -16.17 20.38
C GLN A 261 -5.88 -14.92 20.90
#